data_3ea0d2235221972e057fc3e3f479b6b5
#
_entry.id   3ea0d2235221972e057fc3e3f479b6b5
#
_cell.length_a   1.000
_cell.length_b   1.000
_cell.length_c   1.000
_cell.angle_alpha   90.00
_cell.angle_beta   90.00
_cell.angle_gamma   90.00
#
_symmetry.space_group_name_H-M   'P 1'
#
loop_
_entity.id
_entity.type
_entity.pdbx_description
1 polymer ?
#
loop_
_entity_poly.entity_id
_entity_poly.type
_entity_poly.pdbx_seq_one_letter_code
_entity_poly.pdbx_strand_id
1 'polypeptide(L)' 'MSEKQVLANQTKILANQTKVLANQKTIEKNQAKILANQKVIQGNQGKILANQKKILAK' A
#
# COMPACT_ATOMS: atom_id res chain seq x y z
N MET A 1 39.14 6.91 -10.77
CA MET A 1 38.53 7.22 -9.47
C MET A 1 39.43 6.73 -8.35
N SER A 2 39.54 7.52 -7.29
CA SER A 2 40.27 7.08 -6.09
C SER A 2 39.43 6.08 -5.29
N GLU A 3 40.11 5.32 -4.43
CA GLU A 3 39.41 4.40 -3.52
C GLU A 3 38.41 5.14 -2.62
N LYS A 4 38.77 6.35 -2.17
CA LYS A 4 37.87 7.18 -1.35
C LYS A 4 36.58 7.50 -2.09
N GLN A 5 36.69 7.85 -3.38
CA GLN A 5 35.51 8.16 -4.20
C GLN A 5 34.64 6.94 -4.42
N VAL A 6 35.26 5.78 -4.65
CA VAL A 6 34.52 4.52 -4.80
C VAL A 6 33.78 4.17 -3.53
N LEU A 7 34.44 4.26 -2.38
CA LEU A 7 33.83 3.95 -1.09
C LEU A 7 32.69 4.93 -0.77
N ALA A 8 32.89 6.22 -1.06
CA ALA A 8 31.85 7.21 -0.84
C ALA A 8 30.62 6.94 -1.70
N ASN A 9 30.83 6.57 -2.96
CA ASN A 9 29.74 6.22 -3.88
C ASN A 9 29.01 4.96 -3.39
N GLN A 10 29.73 3.96 -2.94
CA GLN A 10 29.12 2.72 -2.41
C GLN A 10 28.25 3.02 -1.19
N THR A 11 28.73 3.88 -0.31
CA THR A 11 27.96 4.29 0.89
C THR A 11 26.65 4.96 0.47
N LYS A 12 26.70 5.84 -0.54
CA LYS A 12 25.49 6.52 -1.05
C LYS A 12 24.51 5.52 -1.67
N ILE A 13 25.04 4.55 -2.42
CA ILE A 13 24.21 3.52 -3.03
C ILE A 13 23.50 2.70 -1.95
N LEU A 14 24.22 2.29 -0.93
CA LEU A 14 23.65 1.52 0.18
C LEU A 14 22.57 2.33 0.92
N ALA A 15 22.82 3.61 1.15
CA ALA A 15 21.83 4.49 1.79
C ALA A 15 20.58 4.62 0.93
N ASN A 16 20.74 4.77 -0.38
CA ASN A 16 19.60 4.84 -1.31
C ASN A 16 18.82 3.54 -1.34
N GLN A 17 19.49 2.40 -1.34
CA GLN A 17 18.83 1.10 -1.30
C GLN A 17 18.00 0.92 -0.04
N THR A 18 18.52 1.38 1.11
CA THR A 18 17.78 1.34 2.37
C THR A 18 16.49 2.18 2.28
N LYS A 19 16.57 3.36 1.67
CA LYS A 19 15.40 4.22 1.48
C LYS A 19 14.37 3.57 0.56
N VAL A 20 14.83 2.94 -0.51
CA VAL A 20 13.94 2.25 -1.45
C VAL A 20 13.22 1.11 -0.73
N LEU A 21 13.92 0.31 0.04
CA LEU A 21 13.32 -0.78 0.81
C LEU A 21 12.27 -0.28 1.80
N ALA A 22 12.57 0.84 2.50
CA ALA A 22 11.63 1.45 3.43
C ALA A 22 10.38 1.93 2.70
N ASN A 23 10.54 2.56 1.54
CA ASN A 23 9.42 3.02 0.72
C ASN A 23 8.56 1.85 0.24
N GLN A 24 9.18 0.75 -0.17
CA GLN A 24 8.46 -0.45 -0.61
C GLN A 24 7.61 -1.03 0.52
N LYS A 25 8.12 -1.05 1.73
CA LYS A 25 7.35 -1.51 2.90
C LYS A 25 6.14 -0.60 3.15
N THR A 26 6.32 0.70 3.03
CA THR A 26 5.22 1.66 3.18
C THR A 26 4.16 1.44 2.11
N ILE A 27 4.57 1.21 0.86
CA ILE A 27 3.65 0.93 -0.24
C ILE A 27 2.86 -0.34 0.05
N GLU A 28 3.51 -1.41 0.49
CA GLU A 28 2.85 -2.67 0.83
C GLU A 28 1.80 -2.48 1.92
N LYS A 29 2.12 -1.72 2.96
CA LYS A 29 1.18 -1.40 4.04
C LYS A 29 -0.03 -0.63 3.51
N ASN A 30 0.23 0.35 2.64
CA ASN A 30 -0.86 1.15 2.06
C ASN A 30 -1.75 0.29 1.18
N GLN A 31 -1.17 -0.61 0.39
CA GLN A 31 -1.93 -1.54 -0.44
C GLN A 31 -2.83 -2.44 0.41
N ALA A 32 -2.31 -2.94 1.54
CA ALA A 32 -3.10 -3.77 2.45
C ALA A 32 -4.28 -3.00 3.02
N LYS A 33 -4.09 -1.73 3.39
CA LYS A 33 -5.17 -0.86 3.88
C LYS A 33 -6.22 -0.62 2.81
N ILE A 34 -5.79 -0.38 1.57
CA ILE A 34 -6.72 -0.17 0.45
C ILE A 34 -7.56 -1.43 0.24
N LEU A 35 -6.95 -2.61 0.25
CA LEU A 35 -7.69 -3.86 0.09
C LEU A 35 -8.70 -4.07 1.23
N ALA A 36 -8.31 -3.75 2.46
CA ALA A 36 -9.20 -3.85 3.61
C ALA A 36 -10.38 -2.90 3.46
N ASN A 37 -10.14 -1.66 3.03
CA ASN A 37 -11.19 -0.67 2.79
C ASN A 37 -12.14 -1.13 1.68
N GLN A 38 -11.62 -1.70 0.61
CA GLN A 38 -12.44 -2.23 -0.49
C GLN A 38 -13.37 -3.32 0.00
N LYS A 39 -12.91 -4.20 0.87
CA LYS A 39 -13.75 -5.25 1.46
C LYS A 39 -14.87 -4.65 2.29
N VAL A 40 -14.59 -3.61 3.08
CA VAL A 40 -15.60 -2.90 3.87
C VAL A 40 -16.64 -2.27 2.95
N ILE A 41 -16.20 -1.62 1.88
CA ILE A 41 -17.10 -0.99 0.90
C ILE A 41 -18.00 -2.05 0.27
N GLN A 42 -17.45 -3.18 -0.15
CA GLN A 42 -18.22 -4.27 -0.74
C GLN A 42 -19.26 -4.81 0.23
N GLY A 43 -18.89 -4.96 1.49
CA GLY A 43 -19.81 -5.38 2.54
C GLY A 43 -20.95 -4.40 2.72
N ASN A 44 -20.65 -3.11 2.72
CA ASN A 44 -21.67 -2.05 2.84
C ASN A 44 -22.60 -2.05 1.62
N GLN A 45 -22.06 -2.22 0.42
CA GLN A 45 -22.86 -2.29 -0.80
C GLN A 45 -23.82 -3.49 -0.74
N GLY A 46 -23.36 -4.62 -0.24
CA GLY A 46 -24.20 -5.81 -0.06
C GLY A 46 -25.37 -5.54 0.87
N LYS A 47 -25.12 -4.84 1.98
CA LYS A 47 -26.16 -4.47 2.95
C LYS A 47 -27.16 -3.52 2.34
N ILE A 48 -26.70 -2.53 1.58
CA ILE A 48 -27.57 -1.56 0.90
C ILE A 48 -28.47 -2.29 -0.08
N LEU A 49 -27.92 -3.18 -0.90
CA LEU A 49 -28.69 -3.96 -1.87
C LEU A 49 -29.75 -4.82 -1.17
N ALA A 50 -29.39 -5.46 -0.06
CA ALA A 50 -30.33 -6.27 0.71
C ALA A 50 -31.47 -5.41 1.26
N ASN A 51 -31.18 -4.21 1.77
CA ASN A 51 -32.19 -3.29 2.27
C ASN A 51 -33.10 -2.80 1.14
N GLN A 52 -32.54 -2.50 -0.02
CA GLN A 52 -33.34 -2.09 -1.18
C GLN A 52 -34.31 -3.19 -1.61
N LYS A 53 -33.89 -4.43 -1.61
CA LYS A 53 -34.75 -5.57 -1.94
C LYS A 53 -35.92 -5.67 -0.95
N LYS A 54 -35.66 -5.46 0.33
CA LYS A 54 -36.70 -5.48 1.36
C LYS A 54 -37.71 -4.37 1.14
N ILE A 55 -37.24 -3.19 0.80
CA ILE A 55 -38.10 -2.03 0.54
C ILE A 55 -38.98 -2.29 -0.68
N LEU A 56 -38.40 -2.80 -1.75
CA LEU A 56 -39.12 -3.10 -3.00
C LEU A 56 -40.15 -4.21 -2.81
N ALA A 57 -39.89 -5.15 -1.91
CA ALA A 57 -40.80 -6.26 -1.64
C ALA A 57 -42.05 -5.87 -0.86
N LYS A 58 -42.01 -4.73 -0.21
CA LYS A 58 -43.18 -4.18 0.49
C LYS A 58 -44.16 -3.59 -0.51
#